data_83490292c92c1be4a055e8bbd8fcfafa
#
_entry.id   83490292c92c1be4a055e8bbd8fcfafa
#
_cell.length_a   1.000
_cell.length_b   1.000
_cell.length_c   1.000
_cell.angle_alpha   90.00
_cell.angle_beta   90.00
_cell.angle_gamma   90.00
#
_symmetry.space_group_name_H-M   'P 1'
#
loop_
_entity.id
_entity.type
_entity.pdbx_description
1 polymer ?
#
loop_
_entity_poly.entity_id
_entity_poly.type
_entity_poly.pdbx_seq_one_letter_code
_entity_poly.pdbx_strand_id
1 'polypeptide(L)'
;PGPWEWDLKRLAASAVVAGRGNGLTDKTNKQLAATVSKAYRKAMKKLAAMSNLEVWYHHVDASTVVELFDQRAKKSAKQAQKTVKKAQSHTTARTLDKLTEIVDGKRQIASAPPLVVRLSDLATEEQKKEAADHGEIQHAWQAYLESLPQERHRLLKRYHITDAALRVGGVGSVGTRCMIALFESEKPEDALILQQKEADHSALEPYLSKQEFDSQAQRVVIGQRLMQASSDIFLGWDEARTGTQYYWRQLKDEKGSFDVTTLDVDGLATYLAVCAACLARAHARAGEPAAISGYLGGSDVFDKAISKFAVAYADQTEKDYQALVDAVNNGHIVAETGV
;
A
#
# COMPACT_ATOMS: atom_id res chain seq x y z
N PRO A 1 -1.16 -7.18 -16.06
CA PRO A 1 -0.35 -8.35 -15.66
C PRO A 1 1.10 -8.16 -16.04
N GLY A 2 2.01 -8.70 -15.21
CA GLY A 2 3.45 -8.64 -15.43
C GLY A 2 4.13 -9.89 -14.88
N PRO A 3 5.45 -10.06 -15.12
CA PRO A 3 6.21 -11.18 -14.58
C PRO A 3 6.17 -11.20 -13.05
N TRP A 4 5.65 -12.26 -12.48
CA TRP A 4 5.56 -12.44 -11.02
C TRP A 4 6.93 -12.40 -10.32
N GLU A 5 8.00 -12.74 -11.03
CA GLU A 5 9.38 -12.70 -10.54
C GLU A 5 9.82 -11.28 -10.15
N TRP A 6 9.25 -10.25 -10.76
CA TRP A 6 9.62 -8.86 -10.46
C TRP A 6 9.21 -8.46 -9.05
N ASP A 7 8.03 -8.88 -8.61
CA ASP A 7 7.58 -8.63 -7.24
C ASP A 7 8.43 -9.40 -6.21
N LEU A 8 8.78 -10.65 -6.53
CA LEU A 8 9.65 -11.43 -5.67
C LEU A 8 11.07 -10.87 -5.59
N LYS A 9 11.62 -10.41 -6.73
CA LYS A 9 12.91 -9.71 -6.79
C LYS A 9 12.90 -8.46 -5.93
N ARG A 10 11.83 -7.66 -6.03
CA ARG A 10 11.66 -6.45 -5.23
C ARG A 10 11.59 -6.76 -3.73
N LEU A 11 10.83 -7.76 -3.32
CA LEU A 11 10.74 -8.17 -1.91
C LEU A 11 12.09 -8.67 -1.40
N ALA A 12 12.81 -9.47 -2.17
CA ALA A 12 14.12 -9.99 -1.79
C ALA A 12 15.18 -8.89 -1.69
N ALA A 13 15.20 -7.93 -2.62
CA ALA A 13 16.08 -6.76 -2.55
C ALA A 13 15.76 -5.89 -1.33
N SER A 14 14.47 -5.65 -1.03
CA SER A 14 14.04 -4.94 0.18
C SER A 14 14.52 -5.63 1.47
N ALA A 15 14.60 -6.95 1.49
CA ALA A 15 15.13 -7.69 2.63
C ALA A 15 16.63 -7.40 2.87
N VAL A 16 17.43 -7.28 1.81
CA VAL A 16 18.87 -6.91 1.90
C VAL A 16 19.01 -5.46 2.37
N VAL A 17 18.27 -4.53 1.77
CA VAL A 17 18.31 -3.11 2.14
C VAL A 17 17.91 -2.91 3.60
N ALA A 18 16.82 -3.54 4.06
CA ALA A 18 16.40 -3.48 5.46
C ALA A 18 17.46 -4.08 6.40
N GLY A 19 18.07 -5.19 6.03
CA GLY A 19 19.14 -5.80 6.82
C GLY A 19 20.39 -4.92 6.91
N ARG A 20 20.78 -4.25 5.83
CA ARG A 20 21.87 -3.26 5.83
C ARG A 20 21.54 -2.07 6.72
N GLY A 21 20.31 -1.54 6.62
CA GLY A 21 19.83 -0.47 7.48
C GLY A 21 19.86 -0.83 8.98
N ASN A 22 19.69 -2.11 9.30
CA ASN A 22 19.81 -2.64 10.66
C ASN A 22 21.25 -3.03 11.06
N GLY A 23 22.26 -2.74 10.23
CA GLY A 23 23.65 -3.07 10.51
C GLY A 23 23.99 -4.57 10.46
N LEU A 24 23.18 -5.39 9.79
CA LEU A 24 23.44 -6.82 9.67
C LEU A 24 24.56 -7.11 8.66
N THR A 25 25.24 -8.24 8.87
CA THR A 25 26.34 -8.66 7.98
C THR A 25 25.84 -9.06 6.59
N ASP A 26 26.68 -8.94 5.55
CA ASP A 26 26.35 -9.35 4.18
C ASP A 26 25.92 -10.82 4.09
N LYS A 27 26.55 -11.69 4.88
CA LYS A 27 26.16 -13.10 4.98
C LYS A 27 24.71 -13.23 5.48
N THR A 28 24.35 -12.51 6.52
CA THR A 28 22.98 -12.50 7.08
C THR A 28 21.98 -11.92 6.08
N ASN A 29 22.32 -10.79 5.45
CA ASN A 29 21.49 -10.13 4.44
C ASN A 29 21.18 -11.06 3.25
N LYS A 30 22.20 -11.75 2.76
CA LYS A 30 22.05 -12.76 1.71
C LYS A 30 21.16 -13.92 2.14
N GLN A 31 21.24 -14.35 3.41
CA GLN A 31 20.36 -15.39 3.96
C GLN A 31 18.92 -14.93 4.09
N LEU A 32 18.66 -13.66 4.47
CA LEU A 32 17.32 -13.09 4.49
C LEU A 32 16.67 -13.09 3.10
N ALA A 33 17.39 -12.68 2.07
CA ALA A 33 16.89 -12.76 0.69
C ALA A 33 16.59 -14.20 0.24
N ALA A 34 17.44 -15.16 0.60
CA ALA A 34 17.19 -16.58 0.33
C ALA A 34 15.96 -17.11 1.11
N THR A 35 15.74 -16.61 2.33
CA THR A 35 14.56 -16.94 3.14
C THR A 35 13.26 -16.47 2.47
N VAL A 36 13.25 -15.27 1.90
CA VAL A 36 12.12 -14.73 1.13
C VAL A 36 11.75 -15.68 -0.02
N SER A 37 12.71 -16.01 -0.87
CA SER A 37 12.47 -16.89 -2.02
C SER A 37 12.04 -18.29 -1.60
N LYS A 38 12.69 -18.88 -0.61
CA LYS A 38 12.34 -20.19 -0.07
C LYS A 38 10.92 -20.22 0.53
N ALA A 39 10.54 -19.17 1.25
CA ALA A 39 9.19 -19.06 1.83
C ALA A 39 8.13 -18.93 0.72
N TYR A 40 8.38 -18.09 -0.28
CA TYR A 40 7.53 -17.94 -1.46
C TYR A 40 7.34 -19.28 -2.19
N ARG A 41 8.44 -19.97 -2.52
CA ARG A 41 8.43 -21.27 -3.21
C ARG A 41 7.63 -22.33 -2.42
N LYS A 42 7.83 -22.41 -1.10
CA LYS A 42 7.09 -23.34 -0.24
C LYS A 42 5.60 -23.01 -0.17
N ALA A 43 5.25 -21.72 -0.08
CA ALA A 43 3.86 -21.27 -0.08
C ALA A 43 3.21 -21.56 -1.43
N MET A 44 3.86 -21.21 -2.54
CA MET A 44 3.35 -21.46 -3.89
C MET A 44 3.10 -22.95 -4.15
N LYS A 45 4.01 -23.84 -3.69
CA LYS A 45 3.81 -25.29 -3.80
C LYS A 45 2.54 -25.77 -3.08
N LYS A 46 2.23 -25.19 -1.90
CA LYS A 46 1.00 -25.51 -1.17
C LYS A 46 -0.23 -25.01 -1.90
N LEU A 47 -0.18 -23.76 -2.38
CA LEU A 47 -1.27 -23.12 -3.11
C LEU A 47 -1.56 -23.82 -4.44
N ALA A 48 -0.52 -24.31 -5.13
CA ALA A 48 -0.66 -25.08 -6.36
C ALA A 48 -1.35 -26.45 -6.17
N ALA A 49 -1.41 -26.97 -4.94
CA ALA A 49 -2.11 -28.21 -4.61
C ALA A 49 -3.58 -27.96 -4.17
N MET A 50 -3.99 -26.70 -4.02
CA MET A 50 -5.36 -26.31 -3.64
C MET A 50 -6.23 -26.15 -4.90
N SER A 51 -7.53 -26.31 -4.72
CA SER A 51 -8.50 -25.91 -5.76
C SER A 51 -8.53 -24.38 -5.92
N ASN A 52 -9.01 -23.89 -7.05
CA ASN A 52 -9.15 -22.45 -7.31
C ASN A 52 -9.97 -21.73 -6.22
N LEU A 53 -11.01 -22.40 -5.72
CA LEU A 53 -11.88 -21.85 -4.70
C LEU A 53 -11.18 -21.76 -3.33
N GLU A 54 -10.40 -22.79 -2.98
CA GLU A 54 -9.58 -22.76 -1.76
C GLU A 54 -8.52 -21.66 -1.81
N VAL A 55 -7.83 -21.48 -2.95
CA VAL A 55 -6.88 -20.37 -3.15
C VAL A 55 -7.59 -19.02 -3.02
N TRP A 56 -8.80 -18.90 -3.55
CA TRP A 56 -9.58 -17.65 -3.49
C TRP A 56 -9.90 -17.23 -2.06
N TYR A 57 -10.30 -18.17 -1.20
CA TYR A 57 -10.64 -17.92 0.21
C TYR A 57 -9.44 -17.98 1.16
N HIS A 58 -8.31 -18.50 0.70
CA HIS A 58 -7.11 -18.60 1.55
C HIS A 58 -6.64 -17.21 2.00
N HIS A 59 -6.42 -17.04 3.29
CA HIS A 59 -5.86 -15.82 3.88
C HIS A 59 -4.92 -16.17 5.04
N VAL A 60 -4.14 -15.19 5.47
CA VAL A 60 -3.25 -15.31 6.62
C VAL A 60 -3.82 -14.44 7.73
N ASP A 61 -4.30 -15.08 8.78
CA ASP A 61 -4.86 -14.39 9.94
C ASP A 61 -3.78 -13.72 10.78
N ALA A 62 -4.15 -12.63 11.45
CA ALA A 62 -3.27 -11.94 12.37
C ALA A 62 -2.82 -12.83 13.54
N SER A 63 -3.67 -13.74 14.01
CA SER A 63 -3.33 -14.76 15.03
C SER A 63 -2.23 -15.68 14.54
N THR A 64 -2.32 -16.19 13.31
CA THR A 64 -1.28 -17.02 12.67
C THR A 64 0.07 -16.27 12.61
N VAL A 65 0.06 -14.98 12.29
CA VAL A 65 1.30 -14.18 12.31
C VAL A 65 1.90 -14.14 13.70
N VAL A 66 1.09 -13.86 14.73
CA VAL A 66 1.57 -13.85 16.14
C VAL A 66 2.15 -15.20 16.54
N GLU A 67 1.46 -16.32 16.25
CA GLU A 67 1.94 -17.66 16.52
C GLU A 67 3.28 -17.98 15.85
N LEU A 68 3.46 -17.55 14.59
CA LEU A 68 4.72 -17.73 13.89
C LEU A 68 5.89 -16.97 14.57
N PHE A 69 5.62 -15.77 15.09
CA PHE A 69 6.61 -15.04 15.87
C PHE A 69 6.91 -15.72 17.20
N ASP A 70 5.90 -16.19 17.92
CA ASP A 70 6.07 -16.92 19.19
C ASP A 70 6.92 -18.20 19.00
N GLN A 71 6.74 -18.89 17.89
CA GLN A 71 7.47 -20.12 17.58
C GLN A 71 8.90 -19.87 17.07
N ARG A 72 9.13 -18.82 16.28
CA ARG A 72 10.36 -18.64 15.49
C ARG A 72 11.21 -17.44 15.91
N ALA A 73 10.62 -16.46 16.56
CA ALA A 73 11.24 -15.16 16.87
C ALA A 73 10.82 -14.66 18.26
N LYS A 74 11.09 -15.44 19.29
CA LYS A 74 10.62 -15.20 20.68
C LYS A 74 10.97 -13.78 21.20
N LYS A 75 12.11 -13.22 20.80
CA LYS A 75 12.52 -11.85 21.20
C LYS A 75 11.60 -10.79 20.58
N SER A 76 11.17 -10.99 19.33
CA SER A 76 10.27 -10.08 18.60
C SER A 76 8.78 -10.38 18.81
N ALA A 77 8.41 -11.46 19.50
CA ALA A 77 7.04 -11.91 19.67
C ALA A 77 6.15 -10.87 20.38
N LYS A 78 6.64 -10.26 21.48
CA LYS A 78 5.90 -9.19 22.18
C LYS A 78 5.62 -7.98 21.29
N GLN A 79 6.56 -7.65 20.41
CA GLN A 79 6.39 -6.57 19.45
C GLN A 79 5.37 -6.92 18.38
N ALA A 80 5.39 -8.15 17.86
CA ALA A 80 4.39 -8.63 16.92
C ALA A 80 2.97 -8.54 17.53
N GLN A 81 2.78 -9.02 18.75
CA GLN A 81 1.51 -8.92 19.49
C GLN A 81 1.07 -7.46 19.66
N LYS A 82 2.00 -6.57 20.05
CA LYS A 82 1.72 -5.12 20.20
C LYS A 82 1.33 -4.49 18.86
N THR A 83 2.02 -4.85 17.77
CA THR A 83 1.73 -4.33 16.42
C THR A 83 0.34 -4.75 15.96
N VAL A 84 -0.02 -6.02 16.13
CA VAL A 84 -1.36 -6.53 15.78
C VAL A 84 -2.46 -5.85 16.62
N LYS A 85 -2.30 -5.75 17.94
CA LYS A 85 -3.23 -5.03 18.81
C LYS A 85 -3.37 -3.57 18.42
N LYS A 86 -2.25 -2.90 18.07
CA LYS A 86 -2.25 -1.51 17.61
C LYS A 86 -3.00 -1.37 16.29
N ALA A 87 -2.81 -2.30 15.33
CA ALA A 87 -3.56 -2.31 14.08
C ALA A 87 -5.07 -2.42 14.32
N GLN A 88 -5.50 -3.37 15.14
CA GLN A 88 -6.91 -3.54 15.53
C GLN A 88 -7.51 -2.34 16.28
N SER A 89 -6.67 -1.54 16.95
CA SER A 89 -7.10 -0.30 17.63
C SER A 89 -7.14 0.93 16.69
N HIS A 90 -6.69 0.81 15.44
CA HIS A 90 -6.77 1.87 14.44
C HIS A 90 -8.16 1.89 13.79
N THR A 91 -9.16 2.25 14.58
CA THR A 91 -10.54 2.41 14.12
C THR A 91 -10.73 3.72 13.36
N THR A 92 -11.80 3.82 12.60
CA THR A 92 -12.25 5.07 11.94
C THR A 92 -12.35 6.21 12.94
N ALA A 93 -12.94 5.99 14.12
CA ALA A 93 -13.06 6.99 15.17
C ALA A 93 -11.70 7.60 15.58
N ARG A 94 -10.69 6.76 15.83
CA ARG A 94 -9.35 7.24 16.20
C ARG A 94 -8.64 7.98 15.05
N THR A 95 -8.97 7.64 13.81
CA THR A 95 -8.43 8.36 12.64
C THR A 95 -9.07 9.73 12.53
N LEU A 96 -10.38 9.83 12.78
CA LEU A 96 -11.11 11.09 12.87
C LEU A 96 -10.53 12.00 13.94
N ASP A 97 -10.34 11.50 15.17
CA ASP A 97 -9.77 12.28 16.29
C ASP A 97 -8.39 12.87 15.96
N LYS A 98 -7.61 12.21 15.11
CA LYS A 98 -6.26 12.67 14.74
C LYS A 98 -6.22 13.63 13.57
N LEU A 99 -7.17 13.52 12.67
CA LEU A 99 -7.14 14.24 11.39
C LEU A 99 -8.22 15.31 11.30
N THR A 100 -9.08 15.43 12.32
CA THR A 100 -10.14 16.42 12.35
C THR A 100 -10.14 17.18 13.66
N GLU A 101 -10.70 18.37 13.62
CA GLU A 101 -10.95 19.25 14.76
C GLU A 101 -12.39 19.77 14.70
N ILE A 102 -12.90 20.25 15.83
CA ILE A 102 -14.22 20.90 15.89
C ILE A 102 -14.01 22.41 15.97
N VAL A 103 -14.47 23.14 14.97
CA VAL A 103 -14.44 24.61 14.93
C VAL A 103 -15.87 25.10 14.74
N ASP A 104 -16.32 26.00 15.63
CA ASP A 104 -17.68 26.53 15.62
C ASP A 104 -18.78 25.46 15.56
N GLY A 105 -18.55 24.35 16.28
CA GLY A 105 -19.48 23.21 16.36
C GLY A 105 -19.50 22.31 15.10
N LYS A 106 -18.67 22.56 14.11
CA LYS A 106 -18.54 21.75 12.90
C LYS A 106 -17.21 21.01 12.88
N ARG A 107 -17.25 19.73 12.46
CA ARG A 107 -16.04 18.93 12.25
C ARG A 107 -15.40 19.35 10.93
N GLN A 108 -14.11 19.55 10.95
CA GLN A 108 -13.31 19.85 9.75
C GLN A 108 -11.97 19.11 9.80
N ILE A 109 -11.30 19.00 8.67
CA ILE A 109 -9.96 18.40 8.58
C ILE A 109 -8.96 19.34 9.26
N ALA A 110 -8.15 18.85 10.19
CA ALA A 110 -7.08 19.63 10.82
C ALA A 110 -6.00 19.97 9.77
N SER A 111 -5.81 21.28 9.54
CA SER A 111 -4.80 21.79 8.61
C SER A 111 -3.41 21.69 9.24
N ALA A 112 -2.44 21.17 8.49
CA ALA A 112 -1.03 21.04 8.89
C ALA A 112 -0.12 21.26 7.68
N PRO A 113 0.00 22.50 7.16
CA PRO A 113 0.85 22.80 6.02
C PRO A 113 2.32 22.45 6.29
N PRO A 114 3.08 21.99 5.28
CA PRO A 114 2.65 21.77 3.89
C PRO A 114 2.02 20.38 3.65
N LEU A 115 1.92 19.53 4.69
CA LEU A 115 1.52 18.13 4.53
C LEU A 115 0.00 17.93 4.38
N VAL A 116 -0.79 18.80 5.01
CA VAL A 116 -2.26 18.80 4.90
C VAL A 116 -2.73 20.23 4.73
N VAL A 117 -3.33 20.55 3.60
CA VAL A 117 -3.86 21.89 3.29
C VAL A 117 -5.32 21.75 2.88
N ARG A 118 -6.23 22.32 3.67
CA ARG A 118 -7.67 22.31 3.35
C ARG A 118 -7.93 23.07 2.06
N LEU A 119 -8.89 22.61 1.27
CA LEU A 119 -9.26 23.32 0.05
C LEU A 119 -9.80 24.72 0.35
N SER A 120 -10.45 24.92 1.50
CA SER A 120 -10.90 26.22 1.97
C SER A 120 -9.77 27.20 2.31
N ASP A 121 -8.57 26.66 2.63
CA ASP A 121 -7.41 27.46 3.04
C ASP A 121 -6.49 27.82 1.85
N LEU A 122 -6.82 27.37 0.64
CA LEU A 122 -6.06 27.71 -0.57
C LEU A 122 -6.05 29.23 -0.80
N ALA A 123 -4.87 29.76 -1.15
CA ALA A 123 -4.57 31.19 -1.02
C ALA A 123 -5.26 32.08 -2.05
N THR A 124 -5.67 31.56 -3.22
CA THR A 124 -6.26 32.40 -4.27
C THR A 124 -7.73 32.07 -4.50
N GLU A 125 -8.52 33.13 -4.79
CA GLU A 125 -9.93 32.97 -5.20
C GLU A 125 -10.09 32.16 -6.50
N GLU A 126 -9.08 32.21 -7.39
CA GLU A 126 -9.04 31.35 -8.58
C GLU A 126 -8.91 29.86 -8.20
N GLN A 127 -7.99 29.53 -7.29
CA GLN A 127 -7.82 28.16 -6.79
C GLN A 127 -9.06 27.67 -6.05
N LYS A 128 -9.70 28.55 -5.25
CA LYS A 128 -10.98 28.25 -4.59
C LYS A 128 -12.10 28.03 -5.61
N LYS A 129 -12.17 28.84 -6.65
CA LYS A 129 -13.17 28.72 -7.70
C LYS A 129 -12.97 27.45 -8.53
N GLU A 130 -11.74 27.12 -8.85
CA GLU A 130 -11.38 25.87 -9.56
C GLU A 130 -11.66 24.63 -8.71
N ALA A 131 -11.38 24.68 -7.40
CA ALA A 131 -11.69 23.61 -6.44
C ALA A 131 -13.18 23.55 -6.09
N ALA A 132 -13.88 24.69 -6.13
CA ALA A 132 -15.30 24.83 -5.83
C ALA A 132 -16.21 24.72 -7.05
N ASP A 133 -15.69 24.31 -8.22
CA ASP A 133 -16.56 23.93 -9.32
C ASP A 133 -17.38 22.70 -8.89
N HIS A 134 -18.54 22.99 -8.27
CA HIS A 134 -19.45 21.97 -7.77
C HIS A 134 -19.81 20.91 -8.83
N GLY A 135 -19.73 21.28 -10.09
CA GLY A 135 -19.92 20.36 -11.21
C GLY A 135 -18.82 19.31 -11.29
N GLU A 136 -17.56 19.66 -11.00
CA GLU A 136 -16.45 18.73 -11.03
C GLU A 136 -16.51 17.73 -9.85
N ILE A 137 -16.78 18.22 -8.64
CA ILE A 137 -16.90 17.36 -7.45
C ILE A 137 -18.10 16.42 -7.60
N GLN A 138 -19.23 16.90 -8.10
CA GLN A 138 -20.42 16.08 -8.35
C GLN A 138 -20.16 15.03 -9.45
N HIS A 139 -19.48 15.41 -10.51
CA HIS A 139 -19.12 14.49 -11.59
C HIS A 139 -18.19 13.37 -11.07
N ALA A 140 -17.11 13.72 -10.40
CA ALA A 140 -16.17 12.76 -9.80
C ALA A 140 -16.87 11.82 -8.79
N TRP A 141 -17.75 12.38 -7.94
CA TRP A 141 -18.51 11.60 -6.99
C TRP A 141 -19.47 10.61 -7.67
N GLN A 142 -20.19 11.04 -8.71
CA GLN A 142 -21.09 10.16 -9.45
C GLN A 142 -20.31 9.03 -10.16
N ALA A 143 -19.22 9.35 -10.84
CA ALA A 143 -18.36 8.37 -11.50
C ALA A 143 -17.75 7.36 -10.50
N TYR A 144 -17.32 7.86 -9.33
CA TYR A 144 -16.85 7.00 -8.25
C TYR A 144 -17.94 6.05 -7.77
N LEU A 145 -19.15 6.54 -7.51
CA LEU A 145 -20.28 5.68 -7.12
C LEU A 145 -20.54 4.59 -8.15
N GLU A 146 -20.56 4.93 -9.44
CA GLU A 146 -20.79 3.97 -10.53
C GLU A 146 -19.71 2.87 -10.59
N SER A 147 -18.49 3.14 -10.11
CA SER A 147 -17.41 2.17 -10.03
C SER A 147 -17.57 1.15 -8.89
N LEU A 148 -18.49 1.40 -7.96
CA LEU A 148 -18.73 0.56 -6.79
C LEU A 148 -19.89 -0.42 -7.02
N PRO A 149 -19.91 -1.57 -6.32
CA PRO A 149 -21.08 -2.42 -6.25
C PRO A 149 -22.32 -1.67 -5.73
N GLN A 150 -23.50 -1.98 -6.28
CA GLN A 150 -24.73 -1.24 -6.00
C GLN A 150 -25.11 -1.17 -4.51
N GLU A 151 -24.80 -2.19 -3.72
CA GLU A 151 -25.07 -2.18 -2.28
C GLU A 151 -24.25 -1.12 -1.54
N ARG A 152 -23.07 -0.72 -2.07
CA ARG A 152 -22.23 0.33 -1.49
C ARG A 152 -22.80 1.72 -1.73
N HIS A 153 -23.52 1.92 -2.83
CA HIS A 153 -24.23 3.18 -3.08
C HIS A 153 -25.23 3.50 -1.95
N ARG A 154 -25.96 2.47 -1.43
CA ARG A 154 -26.90 2.65 -0.32
C ARG A 154 -26.23 3.08 0.97
N LEU A 155 -25.03 2.57 1.23
CA LEU A 155 -24.24 2.98 2.38
C LEU A 155 -23.77 4.42 2.21
N LEU A 156 -23.13 4.75 1.09
CA LEU A 156 -22.54 6.06 0.84
C LEU A 156 -23.59 7.18 0.70
N LYS A 157 -24.82 6.88 0.26
CA LYS A 157 -25.94 7.86 0.25
C LYS A 157 -26.34 8.38 1.63
N ARG A 158 -25.87 7.75 2.72
CA ARG A 158 -26.09 8.22 4.10
C ARG A 158 -25.06 9.25 4.53
N TYR A 159 -24.07 9.52 3.71
CA TYR A 159 -22.98 10.44 3.99
C TYR A 159 -22.98 11.58 2.97
N HIS A 160 -22.56 12.75 3.41
CA HIS A 160 -22.32 13.92 2.56
C HIS A 160 -20.92 14.47 2.83
N ILE A 161 -20.29 15.03 1.80
CA ILE A 161 -18.96 15.64 1.92
C ILE A 161 -19.10 16.95 2.69
N THR A 162 -18.35 17.10 3.78
CA THR A 162 -18.34 18.30 4.61
C THR A 162 -17.06 19.09 4.52
N ASP A 163 -15.93 18.43 4.23
CA ASP A 163 -14.65 19.09 4.06
C ASP A 163 -13.70 18.25 3.17
N ALA A 164 -12.69 18.89 2.57
CA ALA A 164 -11.67 18.23 1.78
C ALA A 164 -10.31 18.95 1.91
N ALA A 165 -9.22 18.18 1.78
CA ALA A 165 -7.86 18.69 1.87
C ALA A 165 -6.91 17.98 0.91
N LEU A 166 -5.93 18.71 0.38
CA LEU A 166 -4.74 18.14 -0.23
C LEU A 166 -3.88 17.50 0.86
N ARG A 167 -3.28 16.37 0.54
CA ARG A 167 -2.47 15.64 1.51
C ARG A 167 -1.23 15.02 0.87
N VAL A 168 -0.06 15.37 1.37
CA VAL A 168 1.18 14.63 1.10
C VAL A 168 1.24 13.44 2.04
N GLY A 169 1.13 12.23 1.50
CA GLY A 169 0.97 11.00 2.29
C GLY A 169 2.18 10.07 2.28
N GLY A 170 3.38 10.58 2.06
CA GLY A 170 4.64 9.85 1.98
C GLY A 170 5.34 10.00 0.63
N VAL A 171 6.57 9.50 0.50
CA VAL A 171 7.46 9.68 -0.66
C VAL A 171 6.78 9.32 -2.00
N GLY A 172 6.00 8.24 -2.02
CA GLY A 172 5.29 7.81 -3.25
C GLY A 172 4.10 8.67 -3.66
N SER A 173 3.75 9.72 -2.90
CA SER A 173 2.71 10.70 -3.27
C SER A 173 3.28 12.05 -3.69
N VAL A 174 4.59 12.24 -3.61
CA VAL A 174 5.26 13.44 -4.10
C VAL A 174 5.15 13.50 -5.62
N GLY A 175 4.70 14.64 -6.15
CA GLY A 175 4.46 14.82 -7.58
C GLY A 175 3.14 14.25 -8.10
N THR A 176 2.31 13.64 -7.24
CA THR A 176 0.96 13.18 -7.59
C THR A 176 -0.10 13.86 -6.74
N ARG A 177 -1.31 14.02 -7.28
CA ARG A 177 -2.43 14.57 -6.53
C ARG A 177 -2.98 13.55 -5.54
N CYS A 178 -2.97 13.91 -4.27
CA CYS A 178 -3.57 13.11 -3.21
C CYS A 178 -4.48 13.99 -2.37
N MET A 179 -5.72 13.61 -2.25
CA MET A 179 -6.73 14.33 -1.47
C MET A 179 -7.33 13.41 -0.40
N ILE A 180 -7.83 14.02 0.64
CA ILE A 180 -8.71 13.38 1.62
C ILE A 180 -10.02 14.17 1.67
N ALA A 181 -11.12 13.45 1.79
CA ALA A 181 -12.45 14.03 1.93
C ALA A 181 -13.11 13.50 3.20
N LEU A 182 -13.66 14.41 3.98
CA LEU A 182 -14.43 14.12 5.19
C LEU A 182 -15.90 13.99 4.80
N PHE A 183 -16.48 12.90 5.23
CA PHE A 183 -17.89 12.59 5.04
C PHE A 183 -18.56 12.45 6.41
N GLU A 184 -19.71 13.08 6.58
CA GLU A 184 -20.53 12.98 7.78
C GLU A 184 -21.92 12.43 7.45
N SER A 185 -22.49 11.68 8.39
CA SER A 185 -23.88 11.25 8.33
C SER A 185 -24.75 12.17 9.22
N GLU A 186 -26.03 11.83 9.38
CA GLU A 186 -26.92 12.51 10.32
C GLU A 186 -26.47 12.35 11.79
N LYS A 187 -25.58 11.37 12.06
CA LYS A 187 -25.02 11.12 13.39
C LYS A 187 -23.60 11.69 13.46
N PRO A 188 -23.32 12.66 14.35
CA PRO A 188 -22.01 13.31 14.43
C PRO A 188 -20.83 12.39 14.70
N GLU A 189 -21.07 11.24 15.36
CA GLU A 189 -20.06 10.23 15.64
C GLU A 189 -19.80 9.29 14.44
N ASP A 190 -20.69 9.27 13.46
CA ASP A 190 -20.60 8.43 12.27
C ASP A 190 -20.04 9.24 11.10
N ALA A 191 -18.75 9.44 11.11
CA ALA A 191 -18.01 10.12 10.05
C ALA A 191 -17.00 9.18 9.40
N LEU A 192 -16.62 9.47 8.15
CA LEU A 192 -15.76 8.68 7.31
C LEU A 192 -14.74 9.58 6.61
N ILE A 193 -13.48 9.16 6.53
CA ILE A 193 -12.50 9.83 5.69
C ILE A 193 -12.13 8.90 4.54
N LEU A 194 -12.39 9.34 3.31
CA LEU A 194 -11.88 8.68 2.11
C LEU A 194 -10.65 9.42 1.58
N GLN A 195 -9.74 8.66 1.02
CA GLN A 195 -8.56 9.16 0.33
C GLN A 195 -8.73 8.94 -1.16
N GLN A 196 -8.58 10.00 -1.93
CA GLN A 196 -8.48 9.99 -3.39
C GLN A 196 -7.01 10.14 -3.77
N LYS A 197 -6.54 9.31 -4.70
CA LYS A 197 -5.18 9.37 -5.25
C LYS A 197 -5.19 9.30 -6.75
N GLU A 198 -4.39 10.14 -7.36
CA GLU A 198 -4.12 10.09 -8.79
C GLU A 198 -3.55 8.72 -9.20
N ALA A 199 -4.03 8.21 -10.31
CA ALA A 199 -3.57 6.98 -10.94
C ALA A 199 -3.03 7.28 -12.33
N ASP A 200 -1.73 7.26 -12.43
CA ASP A 200 -1.02 7.48 -13.68
C ASP A 200 -0.54 6.15 -14.29
N HIS A 201 0.05 6.22 -15.47
CA HIS A 201 0.67 5.08 -16.14
C HIS A 201 1.65 4.34 -15.23
N SER A 202 1.62 3.03 -15.30
CA SER A 202 2.60 2.24 -14.55
C SER A 202 4.00 2.43 -15.13
N ALA A 203 4.99 2.67 -14.26
CA ALA A 203 6.39 2.68 -14.67
C ALA A 203 6.86 1.36 -15.34
N LEU A 204 6.11 0.29 -15.16
CA LEU A 204 6.37 -1.01 -15.79
C LEU A 204 5.70 -1.16 -17.16
N GLU A 205 4.74 -0.30 -17.50
CA GLU A 205 3.94 -0.40 -18.73
C GLU A 205 4.78 -0.46 -20.03
N PRO A 206 5.88 0.30 -20.18
CA PRO A 206 6.73 0.21 -21.35
C PRO A 206 7.38 -1.16 -21.58
N TYR A 207 7.44 -2.00 -20.54
CA TYR A 207 8.07 -3.32 -20.52
C TYR A 207 7.07 -4.48 -20.56
N LEU A 208 5.77 -4.18 -20.65
CA LEU A 208 4.69 -5.14 -20.59
C LEU A 208 3.89 -5.13 -21.90
N SER A 209 3.18 -6.23 -22.16
CA SER A 209 2.17 -6.27 -23.22
C SER A 209 1.03 -5.28 -22.92
N LYS A 210 0.26 -4.90 -23.96
CA LYS A 210 -0.86 -3.96 -23.85
C LYS A 210 -1.77 -4.30 -22.65
N GLN A 211 -2.15 -3.29 -21.91
CA GLN A 211 -3.02 -3.42 -20.75
C GLN A 211 -4.46 -3.80 -21.17
N GLU A 212 -5.12 -4.55 -20.30
CA GLU A 212 -6.52 -5.01 -20.47
C GLU A 212 -7.54 -3.98 -19.94
N PHE A 213 -7.06 -2.88 -19.33
CA PHE A 213 -7.91 -1.89 -18.66
C PHE A 213 -7.97 -0.59 -19.47
N ASP A 214 -9.17 -0.03 -19.58
CA ASP A 214 -9.40 1.25 -20.25
C ASP A 214 -8.91 2.44 -19.42
N SER A 215 -8.76 2.25 -18.11
CA SER A 215 -8.40 3.28 -17.15
C SER A 215 -7.29 2.82 -16.21
N GLN A 216 -6.34 3.72 -15.93
CA GLN A 216 -5.25 3.48 -14.97
C GLN A 216 -5.80 3.32 -13.54
N ALA A 217 -6.83 4.09 -13.19
CA ALA A 217 -7.47 3.99 -11.90
C ALA A 217 -8.23 2.66 -11.74
N GLN A 218 -8.93 2.22 -12.77
CA GLN A 218 -9.55 0.88 -12.82
C GLN A 218 -8.49 -0.21 -12.66
N ARG A 219 -7.35 -0.12 -13.35
CA ARG A 219 -6.22 -1.05 -13.21
C ARG A 219 -5.78 -1.17 -11.76
N VAL A 220 -5.58 -0.05 -11.06
CA VAL A 220 -5.16 -0.03 -9.65
C VAL A 220 -6.21 -0.70 -8.77
N VAL A 221 -7.48 -0.38 -8.93
CA VAL A 221 -8.58 -0.92 -8.11
C VAL A 221 -8.77 -2.42 -8.33
N ILE A 222 -8.86 -2.84 -9.59
CA ILE A 222 -9.05 -4.27 -9.92
C ILE A 222 -7.83 -5.08 -9.48
N GLY A 223 -6.60 -4.56 -9.69
CA GLY A 223 -5.39 -5.20 -9.19
C GLY A 223 -5.40 -5.38 -7.66
N GLN A 224 -5.80 -4.36 -6.91
CA GLN A 224 -5.91 -4.48 -5.46
C GLN A 224 -6.99 -5.49 -5.04
N ARG A 225 -8.19 -5.44 -5.64
CA ARG A 225 -9.27 -6.39 -5.36
C ARG A 225 -8.87 -7.84 -5.66
N LEU A 226 -8.12 -8.05 -6.73
CA LEU A 226 -7.63 -9.37 -7.11
C LEU A 226 -6.58 -9.90 -6.15
N MET A 227 -5.60 -9.08 -5.79
CA MET A 227 -4.42 -9.53 -5.02
C MET A 227 -4.65 -9.55 -3.51
N GLN A 228 -5.54 -8.72 -2.96
CA GLN A 228 -5.81 -8.66 -1.52
C GLN A 228 -6.76 -9.78 -1.06
N ALA A 229 -6.56 -10.28 0.16
CA ALA A 229 -7.45 -11.27 0.76
C ALA A 229 -8.83 -10.68 1.06
N SER A 230 -8.83 -9.48 1.65
CA SER A 230 -10.01 -8.66 1.91
C SER A 230 -9.74 -7.28 1.33
N SER A 231 -10.62 -6.81 0.48
CA SER A 231 -10.52 -5.50 -0.13
C SER A 231 -11.30 -4.48 0.69
N ASP A 232 -10.82 -3.24 0.68
CA ASP A 232 -11.55 -2.10 1.18
C ASP A 232 -12.90 -1.98 0.44
N ILE A 233 -13.98 -1.84 1.20
CA ILE A 233 -15.34 -1.77 0.65
C ILE A 233 -15.59 -0.48 -0.14
N PHE A 234 -14.81 0.57 0.11
CA PHE A 234 -14.85 1.87 -0.56
C PHE A 234 -13.85 1.98 -1.71
N LEU A 235 -13.14 0.89 -2.04
CA LEU A 235 -12.19 0.90 -3.15
C LEU A 235 -12.92 1.04 -4.48
N GLY A 236 -12.77 2.17 -5.14
CA GLY A 236 -13.40 2.52 -6.41
C GLY A 236 -12.55 3.53 -7.17
N TRP A 237 -13.03 4.00 -8.33
CA TRP A 237 -12.31 4.95 -9.18
C TRP A 237 -13.24 5.97 -9.81
N ASP A 238 -12.65 7.08 -10.24
CA ASP A 238 -13.29 8.10 -11.06
C ASP A 238 -12.30 8.66 -12.10
N GLU A 239 -12.85 9.45 -12.99
CA GLU A 239 -12.09 10.26 -13.93
C GLU A 239 -12.65 11.69 -13.92
N ALA A 240 -11.77 12.66 -13.66
CA ALA A 240 -12.13 14.07 -13.76
C ALA A 240 -12.38 14.48 -15.22
N ARG A 241 -13.11 15.54 -15.45
CA ARG A 241 -13.36 16.09 -16.81
C ARG A 241 -12.07 16.49 -17.54
N THR A 242 -11.00 16.75 -16.79
CA THR A 242 -9.66 17.00 -17.33
C THR A 242 -8.97 15.75 -17.87
N GLY A 243 -9.58 14.56 -17.70
CA GLY A 243 -8.99 13.25 -18.05
C GLY A 243 -8.06 12.68 -16.96
N THR A 244 -7.87 13.40 -15.85
CA THR A 244 -7.09 12.86 -14.73
C THR A 244 -7.87 11.77 -14.02
N GLN A 245 -7.23 10.63 -13.81
CA GLN A 245 -7.86 9.45 -13.24
C GLN A 245 -7.48 9.27 -11.77
N TYR A 246 -8.44 8.88 -10.93
CA TYR A 246 -8.25 8.75 -9.50
C TYR A 246 -8.85 7.45 -8.99
N TYR A 247 -8.23 6.89 -7.95
CA TYR A 247 -8.81 5.81 -7.17
C TYR A 247 -9.09 6.25 -5.74
N TRP A 248 -10.17 5.74 -5.18
CA TRP A 248 -10.65 6.05 -3.83
C TRP A 248 -10.50 4.85 -2.93
N ARG A 249 -10.23 5.10 -1.66
CA ARG A 249 -10.19 4.10 -0.61
C ARG A 249 -10.41 4.74 0.75
N GLN A 250 -10.78 3.94 1.74
CA GLN A 250 -10.83 4.40 3.13
C GLN A 250 -9.42 4.74 3.63
N LEU A 251 -9.32 5.88 4.34
CA LEU A 251 -8.07 6.29 4.95
C LEU A 251 -7.91 5.59 6.30
N LYS A 252 -6.89 4.74 6.40
CA LYS A 252 -6.47 4.04 7.63
C LYS A 252 -7.60 3.31 8.36
N ASP A 253 -7.99 2.17 7.84
CA ASP A 253 -8.82 1.22 8.57
C ASP A 253 -7.98 0.01 8.96
N GLU A 254 -7.90 -0.31 10.26
CA GLU A 254 -7.18 -1.45 10.86
C GLU A 254 -5.78 -1.75 10.29
N LYS A 255 -5.10 -0.72 9.77
CA LYS A 255 -3.78 -0.86 9.14
C LYS A 255 -2.67 -0.74 10.19
N GLY A 256 -1.86 -1.80 10.28
CA GLY A 256 -0.62 -1.83 11.05
C GLY A 256 0.59 -1.99 10.14
N SER A 257 1.74 -1.57 10.64
CA SER A 257 3.03 -1.83 10.02
C SER A 257 4.02 -2.31 11.08
N PHE A 258 4.85 -3.28 10.71
CA PHE A 258 6.01 -3.64 11.52
C PHE A 258 7.11 -2.61 11.29
N ASP A 259 7.67 -2.12 12.39
CA ASP A 259 8.89 -1.35 12.32
C ASP A 259 10.06 -2.34 12.19
N VAL A 260 10.54 -2.49 10.96
CA VAL A 260 11.60 -3.46 10.62
C VAL A 260 12.94 -3.11 11.28
N THR A 261 13.14 -1.86 11.71
CA THR A 261 14.38 -1.41 12.36
C THR A 261 14.51 -1.94 13.79
N THR A 262 13.39 -2.36 14.37
CA THR A 262 13.32 -2.84 15.76
C THR A 262 13.28 -4.37 15.86
N LEU A 263 13.24 -5.08 14.73
CA LEU A 263 13.23 -6.54 14.68
C LEU A 263 14.66 -7.09 14.76
N ASP A 264 14.86 -8.11 15.59
CA ASP A 264 16.07 -8.93 15.53
C ASP A 264 16.08 -9.80 14.25
N VAL A 265 17.19 -10.49 14.00
CA VAL A 265 17.37 -11.29 12.77
C VAL A 265 16.27 -12.32 12.58
N ASP A 266 15.86 -13.02 13.64
CA ASP A 266 14.82 -14.04 13.59
C ASP A 266 13.45 -13.40 13.37
N GLY A 267 13.19 -12.24 13.98
CA GLY A 267 11.99 -11.44 13.77
C GLY A 267 11.88 -10.95 12.34
N LEU A 268 12.95 -10.40 11.80
CA LEU A 268 13.00 -9.93 10.41
C LEU A 268 12.82 -11.10 9.43
N ALA A 269 13.48 -12.23 9.64
CA ALA A 269 13.32 -13.42 8.81
C ALA A 269 11.89 -13.97 8.84
N THR A 270 11.24 -13.95 10.02
CA THR A 270 9.85 -14.39 10.17
C THR A 270 8.88 -13.44 9.47
N TYR A 271 9.05 -12.13 9.65
CA TYR A 271 8.27 -11.11 8.96
C TYR A 271 8.36 -11.23 7.43
N LEU A 272 9.58 -11.34 6.91
CA LEU A 272 9.84 -11.50 5.48
C LEU A 272 9.23 -12.80 4.92
N ALA A 273 9.25 -13.88 5.69
CA ALA A 273 8.60 -15.14 5.30
C ALA A 273 7.07 -15.00 5.21
N VAL A 274 6.45 -14.25 6.13
CA VAL A 274 5.01 -13.91 6.06
C VAL A 274 4.71 -13.07 4.82
N CYS A 275 5.49 -12.02 4.57
CA CYS A 275 5.34 -11.19 3.35
C CYS A 275 5.45 -12.04 2.09
N ALA A 276 6.40 -12.95 2.01
CA ALA A 276 6.59 -13.86 0.88
C ALA A 276 5.40 -14.84 0.70
N ALA A 277 4.82 -15.33 1.78
CA ALA A 277 3.62 -16.19 1.73
C ALA A 277 2.39 -15.40 1.25
N CYS A 278 2.21 -14.16 1.71
CA CYS A 278 1.15 -13.26 1.24
C CYS A 278 1.31 -12.94 -0.26
N LEU A 279 2.55 -12.70 -0.71
CA LEU A 279 2.85 -12.46 -2.12
C LEU A 279 2.57 -13.70 -2.98
N ALA A 280 2.96 -14.89 -2.52
CA ALA A 280 2.66 -16.15 -3.21
C ALA A 280 1.14 -16.36 -3.36
N ARG A 281 0.38 -16.08 -2.31
CA ARG A 281 -1.08 -16.14 -2.37
C ARG A 281 -1.67 -15.12 -3.35
N ALA A 282 -1.17 -13.89 -3.37
CA ALA A 282 -1.61 -12.88 -4.33
C ALA A 282 -1.38 -13.34 -5.78
N HIS A 283 -0.21 -13.89 -6.07
CA HIS A 283 0.11 -14.44 -7.39
C HIS A 283 -0.68 -15.70 -7.73
N ALA A 284 -0.99 -16.56 -6.74
CA ALA A 284 -1.83 -17.72 -6.96
C ALA A 284 -3.28 -17.35 -7.32
N ARG A 285 -3.78 -16.20 -6.81
CA ARG A 285 -5.11 -15.68 -7.20
C ARG A 285 -5.12 -14.99 -8.57
N ALA A 286 -4.00 -14.36 -8.94
CA ALA A 286 -3.91 -13.53 -10.13
C ALA A 286 -3.35 -14.28 -11.36
N GLY A 287 -2.75 -15.46 -11.16
CA GLY A 287 -2.06 -16.21 -12.21
C GLY A 287 -2.24 -17.72 -12.07
N GLU A 288 -1.31 -18.47 -12.62
CA GLU A 288 -1.35 -19.93 -12.68
C GLU A 288 -0.40 -20.56 -11.63
N PRO A 289 -0.88 -20.89 -10.41
CA PRO A 289 -0.03 -21.36 -9.32
C PRO A 289 0.73 -22.65 -9.66
N ALA A 290 0.14 -23.55 -10.47
CA ALA A 290 0.81 -24.78 -10.90
C ALA A 290 2.01 -24.50 -11.81
N ALA A 291 1.87 -23.57 -12.76
CA ALA A 291 2.97 -23.16 -13.66
C ALA A 291 4.10 -22.47 -12.85
N ILE A 292 3.76 -21.54 -11.95
CA ILE A 292 4.73 -20.87 -11.07
C ILE A 292 5.44 -21.89 -10.20
N SER A 293 4.72 -22.81 -9.57
CA SER A 293 5.30 -23.87 -8.73
C SER A 293 6.22 -24.80 -9.51
N GLY A 294 5.84 -25.16 -10.74
CA GLY A 294 6.65 -25.97 -11.65
C GLY A 294 7.97 -25.27 -12.02
N TYR A 295 7.92 -23.97 -12.36
CA TYR A 295 9.11 -23.17 -12.66
C TYR A 295 10.05 -23.06 -11.45
N LEU A 296 9.52 -22.83 -10.26
CA LEU A 296 10.30 -22.75 -9.02
C LEU A 296 10.99 -24.06 -8.64
N GLY A 297 10.40 -25.19 -9.02
CA GLY A 297 10.93 -26.53 -8.74
C GLY A 297 11.06 -26.89 -7.26
N GLY A 298 11.72 -28.01 -7.01
CA GLY A 298 11.93 -28.54 -5.66
C GLY A 298 13.24 -28.16 -4.99
N SER A 299 14.23 -27.66 -5.75
CA SER A 299 15.58 -27.34 -5.28
C SER A 299 15.73 -25.88 -4.86
N ASP A 300 16.92 -25.52 -4.34
CA ASP A 300 17.26 -24.16 -3.92
C ASP A 300 17.96 -23.32 -5.01
N VAL A 301 17.98 -23.80 -6.26
CA VAL A 301 18.63 -23.12 -7.38
C VAL A 301 18.05 -21.74 -7.59
N PHE A 302 16.71 -21.64 -7.64
CA PHE A 302 16.01 -20.37 -7.77
C PHE A 302 16.24 -19.46 -6.55
N ASP A 303 16.20 -20.01 -5.32
CA ASP A 303 16.46 -19.26 -4.09
C ASP A 303 17.86 -18.63 -4.10
N LYS A 304 18.87 -19.34 -4.58
CA LYS A 304 20.23 -18.84 -4.74
C LYS A 304 20.34 -17.75 -5.81
N ALA A 305 19.63 -17.90 -6.93
CA ALA A 305 19.61 -16.90 -8.00
C ALA A 305 18.98 -15.57 -7.51
N ILE A 306 17.80 -15.63 -6.87
CA ILE A 306 17.13 -14.46 -6.28
C ILE A 306 18.00 -13.79 -5.22
N SER A 307 18.66 -14.58 -4.36
CA SER A 307 19.55 -14.03 -3.35
C SER A 307 20.75 -13.27 -3.95
N LYS A 308 21.34 -13.76 -5.04
CA LYS A 308 22.41 -13.04 -5.77
C LYS A 308 21.88 -11.75 -6.40
N PHE A 309 20.72 -11.81 -7.06
CA PHE A 309 20.07 -10.63 -7.61
C PHE A 309 19.80 -9.58 -6.53
N ALA A 310 19.24 -10.00 -5.39
CA ALA A 310 18.85 -9.11 -4.30
C ALA A 310 20.04 -8.31 -3.75
N VAL A 311 21.21 -8.95 -3.60
CA VAL A 311 22.45 -8.27 -3.17
C VAL A 311 22.88 -7.26 -4.22
N ALA A 312 22.99 -7.67 -5.50
CA ALA A 312 23.41 -6.78 -6.59
C ALA A 312 22.47 -5.57 -6.76
N TYR A 313 21.15 -5.78 -6.58
CA TYR A 313 20.19 -4.68 -6.67
C TYR A 313 20.20 -3.77 -5.45
N ALA A 314 20.49 -4.30 -4.26
CA ALA A 314 20.72 -3.47 -3.07
C ALA A 314 21.96 -2.58 -3.25
N ASP A 315 23.04 -3.09 -3.85
CA ASP A 315 24.23 -2.30 -4.20
C ASP A 315 23.88 -1.16 -5.17
N GLN A 316 22.99 -1.41 -6.14
CA GLN A 316 22.50 -0.39 -7.05
C GLN A 316 21.62 0.65 -6.32
N THR A 317 20.74 0.19 -5.44
CA THR A 317 19.87 1.10 -4.63
C THR A 317 20.71 2.06 -3.77
N GLU A 318 21.81 1.60 -3.20
CA GLU A 318 22.71 2.47 -2.42
C GLU A 318 23.42 3.50 -3.30
N LYS A 319 23.84 3.11 -4.52
CA LYS A 319 24.43 4.05 -5.49
C LYS A 319 23.41 5.11 -5.92
N ASP A 320 22.17 4.70 -6.22
CA ASP A 320 21.10 5.60 -6.61
C ASP A 320 20.74 6.57 -5.47
N TYR A 321 20.72 6.08 -4.23
CA TYR A 321 20.52 6.92 -3.04
C TYR A 321 21.65 7.93 -2.87
N GLN A 322 22.92 7.51 -3.02
CA GLN A 322 24.05 8.43 -2.93
C GLN A 322 24.00 9.50 -4.02
N ALA A 323 23.65 9.13 -5.24
CA ALA A 323 23.49 10.08 -6.34
C ALA A 323 22.39 11.12 -6.04
N LEU A 324 21.27 10.72 -5.40
CA LEU A 324 20.24 11.64 -4.94
C LEU A 324 20.77 12.59 -3.86
N VAL A 325 21.47 12.07 -2.85
CA VAL A 325 22.08 12.87 -1.78
C VAL A 325 23.06 13.89 -2.35
N ASP A 326 23.91 13.49 -3.29
CA ASP A 326 24.88 14.37 -3.95
C ASP A 326 24.17 15.46 -4.77
N ALA A 327 23.09 15.13 -5.48
CA ALA A 327 22.29 16.09 -6.24
C ALA A 327 21.63 17.15 -5.33
N VAL A 328 21.13 16.75 -4.15
CA VAL A 328 20.58 17.67 -3.14
C VAL A 328 21.70 18.55 -2.57
N ASN A 329 22.83 17.98 -2.16
CA ASN A 329 23.93 18.71 -1.56
C ASN A 329 24.56 19.72 -2.53
N ASN A 330 24.57 19.42 -3.82
CA ASN A 330 25.07 20.30 -4.88
C ASN A 330 24.01 21.32 -5.38
N GLY A 331 22.82 21.34 -4.81
CA GLY A 331 21.74 22.26 -5.18
C GLY A 331 21.06 21.96 -6.52
N HIS A 332 21.31 20.79 -7.11
CA HIS A 332 20.63 20.36 -8.34
C HIS A 332 19.16 20.00 -8.08
N ILE A 333 18.85 19.55 -6.86
CA ILE A 333 17.50 19.24 -6.39
C ILE A 333 17.27 20.04 -5.11
N VAL A 334 16.18 20.82 -5.09
CA VAL A 334 15.75 21.52 -3.88
C VAL A 334 15.01 20.51 -2.99
N ALA A 335 15.46 20.36 -1.75
CA ALA A 335 14.84 19.51 -0.75
C ALA A 335 14.76 20.25 0.58
N GLU A 336 13.55 20.23 1.19
CA GLU A 336 13.33 20.72 2.55
C GLU A 336 13.43 19.55 3.52
N THR A 337 14.16 19.75 4.62
CA THR A 337 14.28 18.77 5.70
C THR A 337 13.39 19.15 6.86
N GLY A 338 12.82 18.16 7.55
CA GLY A 338 12.02 18.38 8.76
C GLY A 338 10.54 18.69 8.51
N VAL A 339 10.04 18.42 7.33
CA VAL A 339 8.63 18.60 6.96
C VAL A 339 7.82 17.33 7.22
#